data_a99fc57150a9470d15ac7a059bc8527a
#
_entry.id   a99fc57150a9470d15ac7a059bc8527a
#
_cell.length_a   1.000
_cell.length_b   1.000
_cell.length_c   1.000
_cell.angle_alpha   90.00
_cell.angle_beta   90.00
_cell.angle_gamma   90.00
#
_symmetry.space_group_name_H-M   'P 1'
#
loop_
_entity.id
_entity.type
_entity.pdbx_description
1 polymer ?
#
loop_
_entity_poly.entity_id
_entity_poly.type
_entity_poly.pdbx_seq_one_letter_code
_entity_poly.pdbx_strand_id
1 'polypeptide(L)'
;MSRACSMTIYVDNVKVKWAGSEWCHLVADTLEELHNFASLIGLRRQWFQSSASYPHYDIKLAVRERAIQLGAVPGTRKQIIECAKKLKVEYQKRSSNETPQLNLLF
;
A
#
# COMPACT_ATOMS: atom_id res chain seq x y z
N MET A 1 10.15 20.60 9.68
CA MET A 1 9.89 20.41 9.33
C MET A 1 9.18 20.09 8.50
N SER A 2 8.71 20.15 8.34
CA SER A 2 7.95 19.97 7.43
C SER A 2 7.92 18.80 6.67
N ARG A 3 8.74 18.13 6.67
CA ARG A 3 8.77 17.01 6.04
C ARG A 3 7.82 16.07 6.42
N ALA A 4 7.39 16.02 7.51
CA ALA A 4 6.40 15.08 7.95
C ALA A 4 5.18 15.16 7.09
N CYS A 5 4.90 16.30 6.55
CA CYS A 5 3.70 16.41 5.79
C CYS A 5 3.75 15.72 4.45
N SER A 6 4.90 15.20 4.06
CA SER A 6 4.97 14.52 2.80
C SER A 6 4.45 13.08 2.89
N MET A 7 4.21 12.59 4.12
CA MET A 7 3.76 11.23 4.28
C MET A 7 2.26 11.14 4.13
N THR A 8 1.80 10.42 3.12
CA THR A 8 0.38 10.27 2.89
C THR A 8 0.03 8.80 2.75
N ILE A 9 -0.78 8.34 3.67
CA ILE A 9 -1.27 6.96 3.68
C ILE A 9 -2.78 7.02 3.54
N TYR A 10 -3.33 6.26 2.61
CA TYR A 10 -4.77 6.25 2.39
C TYR A 10 -5.36 4.87 2.64
N VAL A 11 -6.57 4.87 3.18
CA VAL A 11 -7.39 3.66 3.25
C VAL A 11 -8.68 3.94 2.49
N ASP A 12 -9.20 2.93 1.79
CA ASP A 12 -10.44 3.14 1.06
C ASP A 12 -11.64 2.69 1.90
N ASN A 13 -12.80 2.78 1.30
CA ASN A 13 -14.04 2.49 2.00
C ASN A 13 -14.79 1.32 1.37
N VAL A 14 -14.13 0.56 0.51
CA VAL A 14 -14.77 -0.63 -0.02
C VAL A 14 -14.77 -1.68 1.08
N LYS A 15 -15.80 -2.49 1.08
CA LYS A 15 -15.93 -3.52 2.10
C LYS A 15 -16.02 -4.85 1.38
N VAL A 16 -14.89 -5.31 0.89
CA VAL A 16 -14.84 -6.56 0.14
C VAL A 16 -15.00 -7.71 1.12
N LYS A 17 -16.04 -8.48 0.93
CA LYS A 17 -16.29 -9.64 1.81
C LYS A 17 -15.52 -10.83 1.30
N TRP A 18 -14.67 -11.35 2.16
CA TRP A 18 -13.86 -12.51 1.81
C TRP A 18 -13.42 -13.23 3.08
N ALA A 19 -13.49 -14.55 3.05
CA ALA A 19 -13.02 -15.38 4.16
C ALA A 19 -13.61 -14.99 5.51
N GLY A 20 -14.91 -14.65 5.52
CA GLY A 20 -15.60 -14.33 6.76
C GLY A 20 -15.34 -12.95 7.31
N SER A 21 -14.64 -12.09 6.59
CA SER A 21 -14.32 -10.74 7.03
C SER A 21 -14.56 -9.75 5.93
N GLU A 22 -14.61 -8.48 6.30
CA GLU A 22 -14.68 -7.40 5.33
C GLU A 22 -13.31 -6.75 5.26
N TRP A 23 -12.86 -6.47 4.04
CA TRP A 23 -11.52 -5.98 3.78
C TRP A 23 -11.56 -4.68 2.99
N CYS A 24 -10.56 -3.86 3.20
CA CYS A 24 -10.37 -2.66 2.39
C CYS A 24 -8.89 -2.56 2.04
N HIS A 25 -8.54 -1.52 1.29
CA HIS A 25 -7.18 -1.38 0.75
C HIS A 25 -6.41 -0.30 1.46
N LEU A 26 -5.10 -0.53 1.62
CA LEU A 26 -4.16 0.43 2.18
C LEU A 26 -3.15 0.75 1.10
N VAL A 27 -3.00 2.03 0.78
CA VAL A 27 -2.03 2.51 -0.21
C VAL A 27 -1.34 3.75 0.34
N ALA A 28 -0.27 4.16 -0.32
CA ALA A 28 0.49 5.33 0.09
C ALA A 28 1.11 5.96 -1.15
N ASP A 29 1.73 7.13 -0.97
CA ASP A 29 2.38 7.81 -2.09
C ASP A 29 3.64 7.10 -2.57
N THR A 30 4.33 6.40 -1.67
CA THR A 30 5.54 5.67 -2.05
C THR A 30 5.52 4.29 -1.42
N LEU A 31 6.31 3.39 -1.99
CA LEU A 31 6.42 2.04 -1.44
C LEU A 31 7.03 2.07 -0.03
N GLU A 32 8.01 2.92 0.17
CA GLU A 32 8.65 3.00 1.47
C GLU A 32 7.65 3.42 2.55
N GLU A 33 6.86 4.43 2.27
CA GLU A 33 5.83 4.87 3.21
C GLU A 33 4.82 3.78 3.47
N LEU A 34 4.40 3.08 2.42
CA LEU A 34 3.43 2.02 2.54
C LEU A 34 3.94 0.90 3.44
N HIS A 35 5.16 0.43 3.18
CA HIS A 35 5.71 -0.67 3.96
C HIS A 35 6.00 -0.27 5.39
N ASN A 36 6.48 0.95 5.60
CA ASN A 36 6.75 1.43 6.95
C ASN A 36 5.46 1.53 7.75
N PHE A 37 4.42 2.07 7.15
CA PHE A 37 3.15 2.20 7.85
C PHE A 37 2.52 0.83 8.09
N ALA A 38 2.60 -0.06 7.10
CA ALA A 38 2.08 -1.42 7.27
C ALA A 38 2.75 -2.11 8.45
N SER A 39 4.05 -1.96 8.56
CA SER A 39 4.79 -2.52 9.69
C SER A 39 4.32 -1.92 11.02
N LEU A 40 4.09 -0.62 11.02
CA LEU A 40 3.64 0.08 12.22
C LEU A 40 2.31 -0.47 12.73
N ILE A 41 1.41 -0.83 11.85
CA ILE A 41 0.11 -1.33 12.26
C ILE A 41 0.06 -2.86 12.35
N GLY A 42 1.22 -3.51 12.23
CA GLY A 42 1.31 -4.94 12.47
C GLY A 42 1.12 -5.84 11.28
N LEU A 43 1.18 -5.31 10.07
CA LEU A 43 1.05 -6.13 8.88
C LEU A 43 2.39 -6.72 8.50
N ARG A 44 2.34 -7.94 7.96
CA ARG A 44 3.56 -8.59 7.50
C ARG A 44 3.87 -8.17 6.09
N ARG A 45 5.16 -7.98 5.79
CA ARG A 45 5.61 -7.59 4.47
C ARG A 45 5.15 -8.58 3.40
N GLN A 46 5.09 -9.85 3.75
CA GLN A 46 4.67 -10.88 2.81
C GLN A 46 3.19 -10.79 2.43
N TRP A 47 2.43 -9.98 3.14
CA TRP A 47 1.02 -9.76 2.80
C TRP A 47 0.85 -8.69 1.74
N PHE A 48 1.94 -8.08 1.29
CA PHE A 48 1.91 -7.08 0.24
C PHE A 48 1.47 -7.70 -1.08
N GLN A 49 0.46 -7.10 -1.71
CA GLN A 49 -0.11 -7.62 -2.95
C GLN A 49 0.56 -6.96 -4.14
N SER A 50 1.73 -7.44 -4.51
CA SER A 50 2.49 -6.83 -5.59
C SER A 50 2.03 -7.28 -6.97
N SER A 51 1.42 -8.45 -7.05
CA SER A 51 0.99 -9.00 -8.32
C SER A 51 -0.43 -8.58 -8.71
N ALA A 52 -1.11 -7.83 -7.86
CA ALA A 52 -2.43 -7.32 -8.19
C ALA A 52 -2.32 -6.22 -9.25
N SER A 53 -3.45 -5.75 -9.76
CA SER A 53 -3.46 -4.67 -10.72
C SER A 53 -2.70 -3.46 -10.22
N TYR A 54 -2.83 -3.18 -8.93
CA TYR A 54 -2.09 -2.10 -8.28
C TYR A 54 -1.54 -2.63 -6.95
N PRO A 55 -0.29 -2.30 -6.61
CA PRO A 55 0.29 -2.75 -5.34
C PRO A 55 -0.46 -2.16 -4.15
N HIS A 56 -0.76 -2.99 -3.17
CA HIS A 56 -1.49 -2.54 -1.99
C HIS A 56 -1.41 -3.61 -0.90
N TYR A 57 -1.91 -3.27 0.28
CA TYR A 57 -2.18 -4.24 1.33
C TYR A 57 -3.69 -4.32 1.52
N ASP A 58 -4.19 -5.52 1.81
CA ASP A 58 -5.59 -5.72 2.22
C ASP A 58 -5.62 -5.71 3.74
N ILE A 59 -6.53 -4.93 4.30
CA ILE A 59 -6.67 -4.84 5.75
C ILE A 59 -8.13 -5.03 6.16
N LYS A 60 -8.32 -5.65 7.32
CA LYS A 60 -9.66 -5.82 7.87
C LYS A 60 -10.17 -4.50 8.42
N LEU A 61 -11.47 -4.39 8.59
CA LEU A 61 -12.06 -3.14 9.07
C LEU A 61 -11.51 -2.71 10.43
N ALA A 62 -11.26 -3.64 11.32
CA ALA A 62 -10.69 -3.30 12.63
C ALA A 62 -9.30 -2.67 12.48
N VAL A 63 -8.51 -3.19 11.54
CA VAL A 63 -7.19 -2.65 11.27
C VAL A 63 -7.30 -1.29 10.60
N ARG A 64 -8.32 -1.11 9.76
CA ARG A 64 -8.57 0.18 9.12
C ARG A 64 -8.78 1.27 10.15
N GLU A 65 -9.57 0.98 11.18
CA GLU A 65 -9.80 1.95 12.25
C GLU A 65 -8.51 2.32 12.95
N ARG A 66 -7.69 1.32 13.23
CA ARG A 66 -6.40 1.56 13.86
C ARG A 66 -5.49 2.39 12.95
N ALA A 67 -5.51 2.10 11.66
CA ALA A 67 -4.70 2.85 10.70
C ALA A 67 -5.09 4.31 10.70
N ILE A 68 -6.39 4.60 10.72
CA ILE A 68 -6.87 5.98 10.74
C ILE A 68 -6.41 6.68 12.01
N GLN A 69 -6.47 5.98 13.15
CA GLN A 69 -6.01 6.56 14.41
C GLN A 69 -4.52 6.89 14.37
N LEU A 70 -3.76 6.17 13.58
CA LEU A 70 -2.32 6.38 13.47
C LEU A 70 -1.92 7.28 12.31
N GLY A 71 -2.89 7.90 11.64
CA GLY A 71 -2.59 8.89 10.64
C GLY A 71 -3.01 8.61 9.22
N ALA A 72 -3.54 7.41 8.95
CA ALA A 72 -4.04 7.13 7.62
C ALA A 72 -5.30 7.96 7.36
N VAL A 73 -5.47 8.36 6.12
CA VAL A 73 -6.57 9.23 5.72
C VAL A 73 -7.57 8.43 4.90
N PRO A 74 -8.86 8.50 5.23
CA PRO A 74 -9.85 7.88 4.36
C PRO A 74 -9.83 8.61 3.03
N GLY A 75 -9.50 7.90 1.96
CA GLY A 75 -9.35 8.50 0.66
C GLY A 75 -10.56 8.25 -0.21
N THR A 76 -10.80 9.16 -1.15
CA THR A 76 -11.82 8.95 -2.17
C THR A 76 -11.31 7.90 -3.14
N ARG A 77 -12.21 7.35 -3.93
CA ARG A 77 -11.82 6.37 -4.94
C ARG A 77 -10.74 6.93 -5.86
N LYS A 78 -10.89 8.20 -6.25
CA LYS A 78 -9.91 8.83 -7.12
C LYS A 78 -8.55 8.93 -6.47
N GLN A 79 -8.52 9.33 -5.19
CA GLN A 79 -7.25 9.44 -4.47
C GLN A 79 -6.57 8.08 -4.33
N ILE A 80 -7.34 7.06 -4.03
CA ILE A 80 -6.81 5.70 -3.88
C ILE A 80 -6.20 5.23 -5.20
N ILE A 81 -6.91 5.43 -6.31
CA ILE A 81 -6.44 4.98 -7.60
C ILE A 81 -5.19 5.74 -8.02
N GLU A 82 -5.13 7.04 -7.76
CA GLU A 82 -3.96 7.82 -8.12
C GLU A 82 -2.73 7.39 -7.34
N CYS A 83 -2.89 7.13 -6.06
CA CYS A 83 -1.80 6.60 -5.26
C CYS A 83 -1.37 5.22 -5.75
N ALA A 84 -2.33 4.37 -6.03
CA ALA A 84 -2.03 3.02 -6.49
C ALA A 84 -1.26 3.03 -7.80
N LYS A 85 -1.59 3.96 -8.69
CA LYS A 85 -0.85 4.09 -9.94
C LYS A 85 0.59 4.50 -9.70
N LYS A 86 0.82 5.41 -8.76
CA LYS A 86 2.18 5.81 -8.42
C LYS A 86 2.96 4.63 -7.85
N LEU A 87 2.33 3.86 -6.99
CA LEU A 87 2.97 2.68 -6.42
C LEU A 87 3.32 1.67 -7.51
N LYS A 88 2.43 1.51 -8.48
CA LYS A 88 2.68 0.58 -9.57
C LYS A 88 3.91 1.00 -10.38
N VAL A 89 4.01 2.27 -10.70
CA VAL A 89 5.14 2.78 -11.45
C VAL A 89 6.44 2.58 -10.66
N GLU A 90 6.40 2.91 -9.38
CA GLU A 90 7.58 2.76 -8.54
C GLU A 90 8.00 1.30 -8.44
N TYR A 91 7.03 0.41 -8.23
CA TYR A 91 7.31 -1.00 -8.11
C TYR A 91 7.91 -1.56 -9.39
N GLN A 92 7.39 -1.16 -10.54
CA GLN A 92 7.91 -1.61 -11.82
C GLN A 92 9.33 -1.13 -12.04
N LYS A 93 9.63 0.09 -11.65
CA LYS A 93 10.99 0.61 -11.79
C LYS A 93 11.98 -0.16 -10.94
N ARG A 94 11.60 -0.48 -9.70
CA ARG A 94 12.48 -1.23 -8.83
C ARG A 94 12.71 -2.64 -9.36
N SER A 95 11.65 -3.28 -9.83
CA SER A 95 11.77 -4.62 -10.40
C SER A 95 12.66 -4.60 -11.63
N SER A 96 12.51 -3.58 -12.47
CA SER A 96 13.33 -3.48 -13.67
C SER A 96 14.79 -3.29 -13.33
N ASN A 97 15.08 -2.54 -12.28
CA ASN A 97 16.46 -2.32 -11.88
C ASN A 97 17.10 -3.58 -11.33
N GLU A 98 16.32 -4.44 -10.72
CA GLU A 98 16.85 -5.68 -10.15
C GLU A 98 16.92 -6.81 -11.16
N THR A 99 15.90 -6.91 -11.98
CA THR A 99 15.78 -8.03 -12.92
C THR A 99 16.94 -8.15 -13.89
N PRO A 100 17.43 -7.06 -14.50
CA PRO A 100 18.50 -7.19 -15.46
C PRO A 100 19.74 -7.84 -14.90
N GLN A 101 20.03 -7.59 -13.62
CA GLN A 101 21.19 -8.22 -13.03
C GLN A 101 21.05 -9.71 -12.97
N LEU A 102 19.87 -10.17 -12.61
CA LEU A 102 19.63 -11.59 -12.54
C LEU A 102 19.77 -12.23 -13.91
N ASN A 103 19.29 -11.54 -14.91
CA ASN A 103 19.37 -12.07 -16.26
C ASN A 103 20.77 -12.14 -16.78
N LEU A 104 21.59 -11.22 -16.36
CA LEU A 104 22.96 -11.17 -16.85
C LEU A 104 23.82 -12.29 -16.31
N LEU A 105 23.35 -12.97 -15.30
CA LEU A 105 24.10 -14.07 -14.74
C LEU A 105 24.01 -15.33 -15.58
N PHE A 106 23.24 -15.28 -16.59
CA PHE A 106 23.05 -16.43 -17.46
C PHE A 106 23.37 -16.13 -18.88
#